data_d7f6a4e21f20e7c53ce8c75b6ca669d3
#
_entry.id   d7f6a4e21f20e7c53ce8c75b6ca669d3
#
_cell.length_a   1.000
_cell.length_b   1.000
_cell.length_c   1.000
_cell.angle_alpha   90.00
_cell.angle_beta   90.00
_cell.angle_gamma   90.00
#
_symmetry.space_group_name_H-M   'P 1'
#
loop_
_entity.id
_entity.type
_entity.pdbx_description
1 polymer ?
#
loop_
_entity_poly.entity_id
_entity_poly.type
_entity_poly.pdbx_seq_one_letter_code
_entity_poly.pdbx_strand_id
1 'polypeptide(L)'
;MASDSPRLPLLAVLYQKYLNNQDAAAFISKAAQKYNQGTLERLATHHRPVVRRSAVLALGFLGDYDANPVLGRALLDKDRTVRILAENGIRSVWTRVGNDAQRQLLAAIIRLNTAQHYDEAIQRASELVRQAPWFAEAWNQRAVAHFAQGLFAESIRDCHQALEINPYHFVAVAGMGHAYLQLQNPVSALECFRRALRLNPDLEGVRIQVTRLAKLIGER
;
A
#
# COMPACT_ATOMS: atom_id res chain seq x y z
N MET A 1 7.82 -42.91 19.09
CA MET A 1 7.59 -41.51 19.49
C MET A 1 7.00 -40.79 18.30
N ALA A 2 5.69 -40.57 18.28
CA ALA A 2 5.04 -39.80 17.22
C ALA A 2 5.49 -38.34 17.40
N SER A 3 6.13 -37.75 16.35
CA SER A 3 6.49 -36.34 16.35
C SER A 3 5.21 -35.53 16.37
N ASP A 4 4.90 -34.95 17.51
CA ASP A 4 3.80 -33.99 17.67
C ASP A 4 4.18 -32.70 16.94
N SER A 5 4.13 -32.75 15.60
CA SER A 5 4.29 -31.56 14.77
C SER A 5 3.11 -30.67 15.08
N PRO A 6 3.31 -29.50 15.70
CA PRO A 6 2.22 -28.63 16.13
C PRO A 6 1.29 -28.35 14.93
N ARG A 7 0.01 -28.69 15.11
CA ARG A 7 -1.04 -28.54 14.05
C ARG A 7 -1.02 -27.12 13.49
N LEU A 8 -1.10 -27.02 12.17
CA LEU A 8 -1.23 -25.72 11.51
C LEU A 8 -2.52 -25.03 11.97
N PRO A 9 -2.50 -23.71 12.23
CA PRO A 9 -3.73 -22.96 12.45
C PRO A 9 -4.71 -23.16 11.29
N LEU A 10 -6.01 -23.18 11.61
CA LEU A 10 -7.08 -23.34 10.60
C LEU A 10 -6.94 -22.35 9.45
N LEU A 11 -6.49 -21.13 9.72
CA LEU A 11 -6.27 -20.10 8.70
C LEU A 11 -5.30 -20.56 7.60
N ALA A 12 -4.21 -21.26 7.97
CA ALA A 12 -3.26 -21.80 7.01
C ALA A 12 -3.88 -22.92 6.17
N VAL A 13 -4.78 -23.72 6.74
CA VAL A 13 -5.54 -24.74 5.99
C VAL A 13 -6.50 -24.07 5.01
N LEU A 14 -7.18 -23.01 5.40
CA LEU A 14 -8.05 -22.21 4.53
C LEU A 14 -7.26 -21.58 3.38
N TYR A 15 -6.07 -21.09 3.67
CA TYR A 15 -5.16 -20.53 2.66
C TYR A 15 -4.74 -21.58 1.63
N GLN A 16 -4.37 -22.81 2.05
CA GLN A 16 -4.04 -23.87 1.12
C GLN A 16 -5.23 -24.24 0.21
N LYS A 17 -6.44 -24.28 0.76
CA LYS A 17 -7.65 -24.49 -0.04
C LYS A 17 -7.85 -23.38 -1.07
N TYR A 18 -7.67 -22.13 -0.66
CA TYR A 18 -7.74 -20.97 -1.55
C TYR A 18 -6.70 -21.07 -2.69
N LEU A 19 -5.46 -21.47 -2.39
CA LEU A 19 -4.45 -21.65 -3.45
C LEU A 19 -4.84 -22.72 -4.49
N ASN A 20 -5.55 -23.78 -4.05
CA ASN A 20 -5.94 -24.88 -4.93
C ASN A 20 -7.14 -24.53 -5.81
N ASN A 21 -8.13 -23.82 -5.29
CA ASN A 21 -9.41 -23.58 -5.96
C ASN A 21 -9.67 -22.13 -6.37
N GLN A 22 -8.80 -21.20 -5.95
CA GLN A 22 -8.90 -19.75 -6.21
C GLN A 22 -10.21 -19.10 -5.71
N ASP A 23 -10.93 -19.77 -4.77
CA ASP A 23 -12.20 -19.29 -4.21
C ASP A 23 -11.94 -18.29 -3.07
N ALA A 24 -11.78 -17.03 -3.45
CA ALA A 24 -11.57 -15.93 -2.49
C ALA A 24 -12.79 -15.73 -1.59
N ALA A 25 -14.02 -15.90 -2.11
CA ALA A 25 -15.24 -15.69 -1.35
C ALA A 25 -15.36 -16.70 -0.19
N ALA A 26 -15.07 -17.97 -0.45
CA ALA A 26 -15.05 -19.01 0.59
C ALA A 26 -13.94 -18.77 1.62
N PHE A 27 -12.75 -18.31 1.19
CA PHE A 27 -11.66 -17.95 2.11
C PHE A 27 -12.06 -16.79 3.02
N ILE A 28 -12.54 -15.69 2.44
CA ILE A 28 -12.97 -14.47 3.16
C ILE A 28 -14.05 -14.81 4.19
N SER A 29 -15.13 -15.49 3.74
CA SER A 29 -16.27 -15.84 4.62
C SER A 29 -15.82 -16.69 5.81
N LYS A 30 -15.02 -17.73 5.58
CA LYS A 30 -14.54 -18.62 6.66
C LYS A 30 -13.53 -17.94 7.57
N ALA A 31 -12.66 -17.09 7.04
CA ALA A 31 -11.72 -16.33 7.84
C ALA A 31 -12.45 -15.33 8.74
N ALA A 32 -13.42 -14.57 8.21
CA ALA A 32 -14.22 -13.60 8.95
C ALA A 32 -15.02 -14.25 10.09
N GLN A 33 -15.55 -15.47 9.89
CA GLN A 33 -16.29 -16.20 10.94
C GLN A 33 -15.42 -16.68 12.10
N LYS A 34 -14.12 -16.89 11.88
CA LYS A 34 -13.24 -17.57 12.85
C LYS A 34 -12.16 -16.67 13.45
N TYR A 35 -11.87 -15.55 12.83
CA TYR A 35 -10.77 -14.68 13.22
C TYR A 35 -11.23 -13.21 13.27
N ASN A 36 -10.97 -12.53 14.36
CA ASN A 36 -11.01 -11.08 14.42
C ASN A 36 -9.68 -10.48 13.94
N GLN A 37 -9.67 -9.18 13.64
CA GLN A 37 -8.50 -8.47 13.13
C GLN A 37 -7.28 -8.63 14.02
N GLY A 38 -7.39 -8.39 15.34
CA GLY A 38 -6.25 -8.50 16.26
C GLY A 38 -5.63 -9.90 16.31
N THR A 39 -6.42 -10.97 16.07
CA THR A 39 -5.86 -12.32 15.92
C THR A 39 -5.11 -12.49 14.60
N LEU A 40 -5.64 -11.94 13.51
CA LEU A 40 -4.96 -11.94 12.21
C LEU A 40 -3.64 -11.17 12.28
N GLU A 41 -3.61 -10.02 12.97
CA GLU A 41 -2.41 -9.22 13.19
C GLU A 41 -1.32 -9.99 13.94
N ARG A 42 -1.69 -10.72 15.01
CA ARG A 42 -0.73 -11.60 15.70
C ARG A 42 -0.22 -12.72 14.81
N LEU A 43 -1.10 -13.34 14.00
CA LEU A 43 -0.70 -14.40 13.08
C LEU A 43 0.19 -13.89 11.93
N ALA A 44 0.09 -12.62 11.57
CA ALA A 44 0.97 -11.99 10.56
C ALA A 44 2.45 -11.91 11.01
N THR A 45 2.73 -12.09 12.30
CA THR A 45 4.09 -12.15 12.85
C THR A 45 4.55 -13.57 13.24
N HIS A 46 3.79 -14.59 12.87
CA HIS A 46 4.05 -15.98 13.26
C HIS A 46 5.38 -16.50 12.66
N HIS A 47 6.10 -17.40 13.38
CA HIS A 47 7.38 -17.94 12.91
C HIS A 47 7.28 -18.71 11.57
N ARG A 48 6.16 -19.42 11.32
CA ARG A 48 5.94 -20.18 10.07
C ARG A 48 5.47 -19.26 8.93
N PRO A 49 6.16 -19.23 7.78
CA PRO A 49 5.78 -18.36 6.66
C PRO A 49 4.35 -18.58 6.15
N VAL A 50 3.89 -19.83 6.06
CA VAL A 50 2.52 -20.14 5.58
C VAL A 50 1.44 -19.50 6.46
N VAL A 51 1.67 -19.38 7.77
CA VAL A 51 0.74 -18.73 8.69
C VAL A 51 0.76 -17.21 8.47
N ARG A 52 1.94 -16.61 8.28
CA ARG A 52 2.05 -15.18 7.95
C ARG A 52 1.38 -14.86 6.62
N ARG A 53 1.63 -15.68 5.57
CA ARG A 53 0.97 -15.53 4.25
C ARG A 53 -0.55 -15.53 4.38
N SER A 54 -1.09 -16.51 5.11
CA SER A 54 -2.55 -16.62 5.30
C SER A 54 -3.13 -15.45 6.08
N ALA A 55 -2.42 -14.96 7.09
CA ALA A 55 -2.85 -13.84 7.91
C ALA A 55 -2.79 -12.51 7.15
N VAL A 56 -1.69 -12.27 6.43
CA VAL A 56 -1.53 -11.07 5.60
C VAL A 56 -2.55 -11.03 4.47
N LEU A 57 -2.83 -12.16 3.82
CA LEU A 57 -3.92 -12.25 2.83
C LEU A 57 -5.28 -11.91 3.46
N ALA A 58 -5.59 -12.49 4.62
CA ALA A 58 -6.84 -12.24 5.32
C ALA A 58 -6.98 -10.77 5.74
N LEU A 59 -5.91 -10.15 6.26
CA LEU A 59 -5.88 -8.71 6.57
C LEU A 59 -6.09 -7.86 5.32
N GLY A 60 -5.50 -8.25 4.19
CA GLY A 60 -5.70 -7.58 2.91
C GLY A 60 -7.18 -7.56 2.48
N PHE A 61 -7.93 -8.61 2.75
CA PHE A 61 -9.35 -8.69 2.41
C PHE A 61 -10.29 -8.09 3.47
N LEU A 62 -9.99 -8.34 4.76
CA LEU A 62 -10.91 -8.10 5.87
C LEU A 62 -10.51 -6.93 6.77
N GLY A 63 -9.24 -6.57 6.77
CA GLY A 63 -8.70 -5.54 7.67
C GLY A 63 -9.24 -4.16 7.35
N ASP A 64 -9.47 -3.37 8.38
CA ASP A 64 -9.67 -1.93 8.30
C ASP A 64 -8.32 -1.18 8.29
N TYR A 65 -8.37 0.16 8.45
CA TYR A 65 -7.16 0.98 8.43
C TYR A 65 -6.19 0.68 9.58
N ASP A 66 -6.66 0.15 10.69
CA ASP A 66 -5.80 -0.21 11.83
C ASP A 66 -4.83 -1.38 11.49
N ALA A 67 -5.14 -2.16 10.44
CA ALA A 67 -4.21 -3.16 9.90
C ALA A 67 -3.00 -2.55 9.14
N ASN A 68 -3.03 -1.24 8.81
CA ASN A 68 -1.99 -0.58 8.03
C ASN A 68 -0.56 -0.74 8.61
N PRO A 69 -0.30 -0.57 9.93
CA PRO A 69 1.03 -0.79 10.48
C PRO A 69 1.54 -2.24 10.38
N VAL A 70 0.65 -3.22 10.50
CA VAL A 70 1.01 -4.65 10.40
C VAL A 70 1.34 -5.00 8.96
N LEU A 71 0.52 -4.56 8.01
CA LEU A 71 0.76 -4.75 6.58
C LEU A 71 2.02 -4.00 6.13
N GLY A 72 2.23 -2.78 6.65
CA GLY A 72 3.46 -2.00 6.37
C GLY A 72 4.73 -2.73 6.83
N ARG A 73 4.73 -3.34 8.01
CA ARG A 73 5.86 -4.18 8.45
C ARG A 73 6.00 -5.45 7.62
N ALA A 74 4.90 -6.04 7.15
CA ALA A 74 4.91 -7.24 6.32
C ALA A 74 5.51 -6.99 4.90
N LEU A 75 5.57 -5.75 4.43
CA LEU A 75 6.32 -5.37 3.21
C LEU A 75 7.83 -5.66 3.33
N LEU A 76 8.34 -5.79 4.56
CA LEU A 76 9.75 -6.08 4.85
C LEU A 76 9.98 -7.54 5.27
N ASP A 77 8.97 -8.41 5.12
CA ASP A 77 9.09 -9.83 5.49
C ASP A 77 10.19 -10.52 4.67
N LYS A 78 10.91 -11.45 5.31
CA LYS A 78 11.90 -12.30 4.62
C LYS A 78 11.29 -13.18 3.53
N ASP A 79 10.01 -13.53 3.66
CA ASP A 79 9.26 -14.33 2.70
C ASP A 79 8.68 -13.42 1.60
N ARG A 80 9.12 -13.63 0.36
CA ARG A 80 8.67 -12.81 -0.78
C ARG A 80 7.15 -12.86 -0.98
N THR A 81 6.51 -14.02 -0.74
CA THR A 81 5.06 -14.13 -0.90
C THR A 81 4.33 -13.29 0.14
N VAL A 82 4.83 -13.22 1.37
CA VAL A 82 4.28 -12.32 2.41
C VAL A 82 4.38 -10.87 1.93
N ARG A 83 5.52 -10.44 1.38
CA ARG A 83 5.69 -9.06 0.88
C ARG A 83 4.71 -8.72 -0.24
N ILE A 84 4.54 -9.63 -1.23
CA ILE A 84 3.57 -9.44 -2.34
C ILE A 84 2.14 -9.33 -1.81
N LEU A 85 1.75 -10.22 -0.90
CA LEU A 85 0.42 -10.19 -0.27
C LEU A 85 0.22 -8.92 0.56
N ALA A 86 1.27 -8.46 1.25
CA ALA A 86 1.25 -7.23 2.03
C ALA A 86 1.08 -5.99 1.13
N GLU A 87 1.79 -5.93 0.01
CA GLU A 87 1.64 -4.82 -0.95
C GLU A 87 0.22 -4.70 -1.50
N ASN A 88 -0.35 -5.81 -1.94
CA ASN A 88 -1.73 -5.84 -2.45
C ASN A 88 -2.73 -5.50 -1.33
N GLY A 89 -2.53 -6.08 -0.14
CA GLY A 89 -3.41 -5.88 1.01
C GLY A 89 -3.40 -4.44 1.52
N ILE A 90 -2.24 -3.83 1.66
CA ILE A 90 -2.12 -2.47 2.19
C ILE A 90 -2.74 -1.43 1.24
N ARG A 91 -2.56 -1.58 -0.07
CA ARG A 91 -3.22 -0.74 -1.08
C ARG A 91 -4.74 -0.86 -0.99
N SER A 92 -5.27 -2.07 -0.80
CA SER A 92 -6.70 -2.29 -0.61
C SER A 92 -7.23 -1.65 0.68
N VAL A 93 -6.46 -1.71 1.77
CA VAL A 93 -6.80 -1.07 3.04
C VAL A 93 -6.86 0.46 2.89
N TRP A 94 -5.94 1.08 2.17
CA TRP A 94 -5.93 2.53 1.95
C TRP A 94 -7.20 3.05 1.25
N THR A 95 -7.80 2.25 0.37
CA THR A 95 -9.02 2.64 -0.35
C THR A 95 -10.31 2.35 0.40
N ARG A 96 -10.27 1.58 1.51
CA ARG A 96 -11.45 1.21 2.32
C ARG A 96 -11.74 2.15 3.48
N VAL A 97 -10.95 3.19 3.64
CA VAL A 97 -11.12 4.20 4.68
C VAL A 97 -12.34 5.07 4.43
N GLY A 98 -12.96 5.56 5.51
CA GLY A 98 -14.10 6.46 5.41
C GLY A 98 -15.47 5.78 5.24
N ASN A 99 -16.49 6.60 5.05
CA ASN A 99 -17.86 6.14 4.80
C ASN A 99 -18.07 5.76 3.32
N ASP A 100 -19.25 5.20 3.00
CA ASP A 100 -19.56 4.73 1.64
C ASP A 100 -19.46 5.84 0.59
N ALA A 101 -19.95 7.05 0.89
CA ALA A 101 -19.90 8.17 -0.04
C ALA A 101 -18.44 8.60 -0.33
N GLN A 102 -17.59 8.66 0.70
CA GLN A 102 -16.18 9.00 0.56
C GLN A 102 -15.41 7.93 -0.25
N ARG A 103 -15.71 6.65 -0.02
CA ARG A 103 -15.11 5.54 -0.81
C ARG A 103 -15.56 5.58 -2.28
N GLN A 104 -16.82 5.87 -2.53
CA GLN A 104 -17.36 6.04 -3.89
C GLN A 104 -16.71 7.24 -4.60
N LEU A 105 -16.54 8.37 -3.89
CA LEU A 105 -15.86 9.55 -4.42
C LEU A 105 -14.40 9.25 -4.73
N LEU A 106 -13.66 8.58 -3.84
CA LEU A 106 -12.30 8.13 -4.10
C LEU A 106 -12.23 7.22 -5.33
N ALA A 107 -13.13 6.25 -5.45
CA ALA A 107 -13.18 5.37 -6.61
C ALA A 107 -13.46 6.13 -7.92
N ALA A 108 -14.28 7.20 -7.87
CA ALA A 108 -14.48 8.08 -9.01
C ALA A 108 -13.21 8.85 -9.38
N ILE A 109 -12.48 9.39 -8.39
CA ILE A 109 -11.21 10.09 -8.59
C ILE A 109 -10.18 9.17 -9.24
N ILE A 110 -10.06 7.93 -8.78
CA ILE A 110 -9.13 6.94 -9.35
C ILE A 110 -9.49 6.66 -10.82
N ARG A 111 -10.79 6.53 -11.16
CA ARG A 111 -11.22 6.35 -12.55
C ARG A 111 -10.91 7.57 -13.42
N LEU A 112 -11.10 8.78 -12.91
CA LEU A 112 -10.77 10.02 -13.61
C LEU A 112 -9.28 10.12 -13.90
N ASN A 113 -8.42 9.82 -12.92
CA ASN A 113 -6.98 9.75 -13.10
C ASN A 113 -6.58 8.72 -14.16
N THR A 114 -7.20 7.53 -14.13
CA THR A 114 -6.95 6.48 -15.13
C THR A 114 -7.39 6.91 -16.54
N ALA A 115 -8.51 7.64 -16.62
CA ALA A 115 -9.03 8.20 -17.89
C ALA A 115 -8.32 9.51 -18.30
N GLN A 116 -7.32 9.97 -17.55
CA GLN A 116 -6.57 11.21 -17.78
C GLN A 116 -7.41 12.50 -17.73
N HIS A 117 -8.55 12.46 -17.04
CA HIS A 117 -9.40 13.62 -16.77
C HIS A 117 -8.91 14.34 -15.51
N TYR A 118 -7.70 14.90 -15.57
CA TYR A 118 -6.97 15.39 -14.39
C TYR A 118 -7.63 16.61 -13.74
N ASP A 119 -8.21 17.53 -14.51
CA ASP A 119 -8.90 18.71 -13.96
C ASP A 119 -10.07 18.29 -13.06
N GLU A 120 -10.92 17.38 -13.55
CA GLU A 120 -12.03 16.87 -12.75
C GLU A 120 -11.53 16.02 -11.57
N ALA A 121 -10.47 15.25 -11.75
CA ALA A 121 -9.85 14.50 -10.67
C ALA A 121 -9.35 15.42 -9.54
N ILE A 122 -8.69 16.53 -9.86
CA ILE A 122 -8.24 17.54 -8.89
C ILE A 122 -9.43 18.17 -8.16
N GLN A 123 -10.47 18.55 -8.89
CA GLN A 123 -11.68 19.13 -8.31
C GLN A 123 -12.33 18.17 -7.29
N ARG A 124 -12.59 16.92 -7.70
CA ARG A 124 -13.20 15.89 -6.86
C ARG A 124 -12.31 15.51 -5.67
N ALA A 125 -11.00 15.38 -5.90
CA ALA A 125 -10.06 15.10 -4.82
C ALA A 125 -9.98 16.26 -3.83
N SER A 126 -10.04 17.52 -4.28
CA SER A 126 -10.08 18.70 -3.42
C SER A 126 -11.35 18.75 -2.57
N GLU A 127 -12.47 18.28 -3.09
CA GLU A 127 -13.68 18.09 -2.30
C GLU A 127 -13.47 17.03 -1.21
N LEU A 128 -12.92 15.85 -1.58
CA LEU A 128 -12.72 14.75 -0.65
C LEU A 128 -11.72 15.11 0.47
N VAL A 129 -10.58 15.75 0.16
CA VAL A 129 -9.61 16.13 1.20
C VAL A 129 -10.14 17.23 2.13
N ARG A 130 -11.07 18.07 1.68
CA ARG A 130 -11.75 19.05 2.55
C ARG A 130 -12.76 18.35 3.49
N GLN A 131 -13.49 17.34 3.00
CA GLN A 131 -14.44 16.58 3.80
C GLN A 131 -13.77 15.59 4.76
N ALA A 132 -12.66 15.00 4.33
CA ALA A 132 -11.93 13.95 5.03
C ALA A 132 -10.40 14.20 4.96
N PRO A 133 -9.89 15.23 5.66
CA PRO A 133 -8.46 15.60 5.60
C PRO A 133 -7.52 14.49 6.09
N TRP A 134 -8.03 13.54 6.83
CA TRP A 134 -7.34 12.35 7.33
C TRP A 134 -7.26 11.18 6.32
N PHE A 135 -7.84 11.34 5.12
CA PHE A 135 -7.88 10.27 4.11
C PHE A 135 -6.64 10.35 3.21
N ALA A 136 -5.54 9.71 3.62
CA ALA A 136 -4.24 9.77 2.94
C ALA A 136 -4.30 9.49 1.44
N GLU A 137 -5.09 8.48 1.02
CA GLU A 137 -5.21 8.10 -0.39
C GLU A 137 -5.87 9.22 -1.23
N ALA A 138 -6.76 10.02 -0.66
CA ALA A 138 -7.37 11.16 -1.37
C ALA A 138 -6.31 12.22 -1.73
N TRP A 139 -5.39 12.52 -0.81
CA TRP A 139 -4.25 13.40 -1.05
C TRP A 139 -3.31 12.82 -2.12
N ASN A 140 -3.00 11.53 -2.01
CA ASN A 140 -2.16 10.84 -3.00
C ASN A 140 -2.79 10.87 -4.40
N GLN A 141 -4.09 10.67 -4.53
CA GLN A 141 -4.77 10.71 -5.83
C GLN A 141 -4.80 12.12 -6.43
N ARG A 142 -4.90 13.17 -5.60
CA ARG A 142 -4.76 14.56 -6.07
C ARG A 142 -3.33 14.85 -6.49
N ALA A 143 -2.34 14.35 -5.76
CA ALA A 143 -0.93 14.46 -6.14
C ALA A 143 -0.64 13.83 -7.51
N VAL A 144 -1.25 12.67 -7.80
CA VAL A 144 -1.14 12.02 -9.12
C VAL A 144 -1.68 12.92 -10.22
N ALA A 145 -2.86 13.52 -10.04
CA ALA A 145 -3.44 14.44 -11.01
C ALA A 145 -2.61 15.73 -11.19
N HIS A 146 -2.14 16.34 -10.08
CA HIS A 146 -1.24 17.50 -10.14
C HIS A 146 0.05 17.17 -10.89
N PHE A 147 0.66 16.02 -10.62
CA PHE A 147 1.87 15.58 -11.33
C PHE A 147 1.64 15.47 -12.82
N ALA A 148 0.53 14.84 -13.23
CA ALA A 148 0.19 14.65 -14.64
C ALA A 148 -0.05 15.97 -15.39
N GLN A 149 -0.48 17.01 -14.69
CA GLN A 149 -0.64 18.38 -15.23
C GLN A 149 0.64 19.23 -15.16
N GLY A 150 1.76 18.69 -14.70
CA GLY A 150 3.00 19.44 -14.54
C GLY A 150 3.05 20.34 -13.29
N LEU A 151 2.06 20.25 -12.41
CA LEU A 151 1.98 20.99 -11.15
C LEU A 151 2.79 20.26 -10.06
N PHE A 152 4.11 20.19 -10.28
CA PHE A 152 4.98 19.32 -9.49
C PHE A 152 5.11 19.78 -8.02
N ALA A 153 5.10 21.08 -7.76
CA ALA A 153 5.16 21.62 -6.40
C ALA A 153 3.89 21.27 -5.60
N GLU A 154 2.71 21.33 -6.24
CA GLU A 154 1.42 20.92 -5.71
C GLU A 154 1.41 19.43 -5.40
N SER A 155 1.88 18.62 -6.34
CA SER A 155 2.01 17.18 -6.17
C SER A 155 2.86 16.82 -4.95
N ILE A 156 4.02 17.48 -4.76
CA ILE A 156 4.89 17.27 -3.61
C ILE A 156 4.17 17.62 -2.31
N ARG A 157 3.46 18.77 -2.26
CA ARG A 157 2.70 19.17 -1.06
C ARG A 157 1.65 18.12 -0.67
N ASP A 158 0.90 17.64 -1.64
CA ASP A 158 -0.13 16.61 -1.42
C ASP A 158 0.47 15.27 -0.97
N CYS A 159 1.59 14.86 -1.57
CA CYS A 159 2.32 13.67 -1.12
C CYS A 159 2.81 13.82 0.32
N HIS A 160 3.28 15.01 0.73
CA HIS A 160 3.65 15.27 2.13
C HIS A 160 2.46 15.07 3.06
N GLN A 161 1.29 15.63 2.74
CA GLN A 161 0.08 15.45 3.55
C GLN A 161 -0.32 13.95 3.64
N ALA A 162 -0.26 13.22 2.52
CA ALA A 162 -0.51 11.79 2.52
C ALA A 162 0.43 11.03 3.47
N LEU A 163 1.72 11.45 3.55
CA LEU A 163 2.74 10.82 4.39
C LEU A 163 2.67 11.21 5.87
N GLU A 164 2.18 12.41 6.20
CA GLU A 164 1.89 12.80 7.58
C GLU A 164 0.76 11.94 8.16
N ILE A 165 -0.26 11.63 7.34
CA ILE A 165 -1.40 10.80 7.74
C ILE A 165 -1.01 9.31 7.75
N ASN A 166 -0.29 8.86 6.72
CA ASN A 166 0.09 7.46 6.52
C ASN A 166 1.60 7.32 6.23
N PRO A 167 2.43 7.08 7.25
CA PRO A 167 3.88 6.96 7.08
C PRO A 167 4.32 5.74 6.26
N TYR A 168 3.42 4.78 6.01
CA TYR A 168 3.68 3.58 5.18
C TYR A 168 3.33 3.80 3.70
N HIS A 169 2.92 5.01 3.30
CA HIS A 169 2.43 5.28 1.95
C HIS A 169 3.57 5.37 0.92
N PHE A 170 4.19 4.24 0.62
CA PHE A 170 5.35 4.16 -0.28
C PHE A 170 5.09 4.72 -1.69
N VAL A 171 3.82 4.70 -2.15
CA VAL A 171 3.45 5.28 -3.46
C VAL A 171 3.60 6.79 -3.45
N ALA A 172 3.14 7.47 -2.39
CA ALA A 172 3.28 8.91 -2.26
C ALA A 172 4.77 9.31 -2.19
N VAL A 173 5.60 8.53 -1.44
CA VAL A 173 7.06 8.77 -1.39
C VAL A 173 7.69 8.66 -2.77
N ALA A 174 7.34 7.61 -3.53
CA ALA A 174 7.85 7.43 -4.89
C ALA A 174 7.37 8.55 -5.83
N GLY A 175 6.10 8.96 -5.70
CA GLY A 175 5.52 10.09 -6.45
C GLY A 175 6.28 11.40 -6.21
N MET A 176 6.62 11.71 -4.95
CA MET A 176 7.50 12.85 -4.63
C MET A 176 8.84 12.77 -5.35
N GLY A 177 9.46 11.58 -5.37
CA GLY A 177 10.73 11.38 -6.07
C GLY A 177 10.61 11.70 -7.56
N HIS A 178 9.54 11.27 -8.21
CA HIS A 178 9.28 11.61 -9.60
C HIS A 178 9.03 13.12 -9.81
N ALA A 179 8.30 13.77 -8.91
CA ALA A 179 8.06 15.22 -8.99
C ALA A 179 9.35 16.03 -8.80
N TYR A 180 10.23 15.63 -7.88
CA TYR A 180 11.55 16.26 -7.73
C TYR A 180 12.43 16.08 -8.97
N LEU A 181 12.33 14.94 -9.69
CA LEU A 181 13.06 14.79 -10.96
C LEU A 181 12.58 15.79 -12.02
N GLN A 182 11.28 16.02 -12.12
CA GLN A 182 10.74 17.01 -13.05
C GLN A 182 11.19 18.44 -12.70
N LEU A 183 11.37 18.73 -11.42
CA LEU A 183 11.93 19.99 -10.92
C LEU A 183 13.47 20.06 -10.97
N GLN A 184 14.11 19.13 -11.66
CA GLN A 184 15.58 19.04 -11.81
C GLN A 184 16.33 18.99 -10.46
N ASN A 185 15.71 18.38 -9.45
CA ASN A 185 16.31 18.13 -8.14
C ASN A 185 16.62 16.64 -7.91
N PRO A 186 17.71 16.11 -8.49
CA PRO A 186 18.04 14.70 -8.41
C PRO A 186 18.42 14.24 -6.99
N VAL A 187 18.92 15.14 -6.15
CA VAL A 187 19.29 14.82 -4.76
C VAL A 187 18.04 14.49 -3.95
N SER A 188 17.05 15.39 -3.92
CA SER A 188 15.79 15.15 -3.22
C SER A 188 15.02 13.94 -3.81
N ALA A 189 15.08 13.77 -5.14
CA ALA A 189 14.50 12.61 -5.79
C ALA A 189 15.12 11.28 -5.30
N LEU A 190 16.46 11.22 -5.22
CA LEU A 190 17.18 10.05 -4.74
C LEU A 190 16.82 9.73 -3.27
N GLU A 191 16.74 10.73 -2.41
CA GLU A 191 16.31 10.55 -1.02
C GLU A 191 14.90 9.97 -0.91
N CYS A 192 13.95 10.51 -1.69
CA CYS A 192 12.59 9.99 -1.76
C CYS A 192 12.57 8.53 -2.24
N PHE A 193 13.27 8.20 -3.32
CA PHE A 193 13.29 6.83 -3.83
C PHE A 193 13.94 5.85 -2.85
N ARG A 194 15.02 6.24 -2.19
CA ARG A 194 15.63 5.44 -1.11
C ARG A 194 14.65 5.23 0.06
N ARG A 195 13.89 6.26 0.43
CA ARG A 195 12.84 6.15 1.45
C ARG A 195 11.73 5.20 1.00
N ALA A 196 11.29 5.28 -0.26
CA ALA A 196 10.28 4.37 -0.82
C ALA A 196 10.74 2.90 -0.76
N LEU A 197 12.01 2.61 -1.10
CA LEU A 197 12.59 1.27 -0.99
C LEU A 197 12.76 0.78 0.46
N ARG A 198 12.95 1.68 1.43
CA ARG A 198 12.93 1.30 2.84
C ARG A 198 11.53 0.88 3.31
N LEU A 199 10.47 1.41 2.71
CA LEU A 199 9.09 1.03 3.01
C LEU A 199 8.65 -0.22 2.24
N ASN A 200 9.02 -0.32 0.97
CA ASN A 200 8.74 -1.45 0.11
C ASN A 200 9.96 -1.77 -0.78
N PRO A 201 10.76 -2.77 -0.44
CA PRO A 201 11.98 -3.09 -1.19
C PRO A 201 11.72 -3.74 -2.55
N ASP A 202 10.48 -4.18 -2.84
CA ASP A 202 10.13 -4.85 -4.10
C ASP A 202 9.70 -3.86 -5.22
N LEU A 203 9.86 -2.54 -5.01
CA LEU A 203 9.61 -1.50 -6.02
C LEU A 203 10.74 -1.46 -7.07
N GLU A 204 10.69 -2.36 -8.05
CA GLU A 204 11.76 -2.52 -9.05
C GLU A 204 12.02 -1.24 -9.87
N GLY A 205 10.96 -0.55 -10.33
CA GLY A 205 11.10 0.71 -11.05
C GLY A 205 11.81 1.80 -10.24
N VAL A 206 11.54 1.85 -8.92
CA VAL A 206 12.20 2.78 -8.00
C VAL A 206 13.66 2.40 -7.78
N ARG A 207 13.99 1.10 -7.72
CA ARG A 207 15.37 0.61 -7.61
C ARG A 207 16.23 1.03 -8.79
N ILE A 208 15.68 0.94 -10.00
CA ILE A 208 16.34 1.42 -11.22
C ILE A 208 16.63 2.93 -11.12
N GLN A 209 15.67 3.73 -10.64
CA GLN A 209 15.89 5.17 -10.46
C GLN A 209 16.99 5.47 -9.43
N VAL A 210 17.01 4.76 -8.30
CA VAL A 210 18.07 4.93 -7.29
C VAL A 210 19.44 4.65 -7.90
N THR A 211 19.61 3.55 -8.63
CA THR A 211 20.89 3.20 -9.28
C THR A 211 21.32 4.27 -10.28
N ARG A 212 20.38 4.76 -11.11
CA ARG A 212 20.64 5.79 -12.12
C ARG A 212 21.06 7.11 -11.48
N LEU A 213 20.32 7.56 -10.45
CA LEU A 213 20.56 8.85 -9.80
C LEU A 213 21.83 8.85 -8.96
N ALA A 214 22.11 7.78 -8.21
CA ALA A 214 23.34 7.64 -7.45
C ALA A 214 24.58 7.79 -8.37
N LYS A 215 24.54 7.16 -9.56
CA LYS A 215 25.59 7.31 -10.57
C LYS A 215 25.68 8.74 -11.11
N LEU A 216 24.54 9.41 -11.34
CA LEU A 216 24.49 10.77 -11.88
C LEU A 216 25.11 11.80 -10.95
N ILE A 217 24.86 11.68 -9.62
CA ILE A 217 25.38 12.63 -8.62
C ILE A 217 26.74 12.22 -8.05
N GLY A 218 27.38 11.18 -8.59
CA GLY A 218 28.73 10.74 -8.20
C GLY A 218 28.79 10.02 -6.85
N GLU A 219 27.68 9.55 -6.31
CA GLU A 219 27.65 8.65 -5.16
C GLU A 219 28.06 7.23 -5.60
N ARG A 220 29.02 6.62 -4.89
CA ARG A 220 29.49 5.24 -5.09
C ARG A 220 28.69 4.24 -4.26
#